data_3eeae5a120f8d027a027fe5c980102c9
#
_entry.id   3eeae5a120f8d027a027fe5c980102c9
#
_cell.length_a   1.000
_cell.length_b   1.000
_cell.length_c   1.000
_cell.angle_alpha   90.00
_cell.angle_beta   90.00
_cell.angle_gamma   90.00
#
_symmetry.space_group_name_H-M   'P 1'
#
loop_
_entity.id
_entity.type
_entity.pdbx_description
1 polymer ?
#
loop_
_entity_poly.entity_id
_entity_poly.type
_entity_poly.pdbx_seq_one_letter_code
_entity_poly.pdbx_strand_id
1 'polypeptide(L)'
;ITYGFQGEHAYSPAISTWLKTKFRSQVDVALTSNNHIPGPLLFAVNDDDFKDGNNEYTFSPRYSHGYGDARHLPSILVENHSLKPFRQRVLGTYVLLFETLRVLSLEGSSLNTAIALDQKRKPETLPLTWDFPKTASDSMKFAGIASKKVKSEVTGVEYVEWSGKAENQHIPVREVHLHKKEK
;
A
#
# COMPACT_ATOMS: atom_id res chain seq x y z
N ILE A 1 7.16 8.74 0.74
CA ILE A 1 7.43 7.34 1.00
C ILE A 1 6.12 6.56 0.96
N THR A 2 6.10 5.44 0.25
CA THR A 2 4.93 4.58 0.17
C THR A 2 5.20 3.29 0.94
N TYR A 3 4.20 2.75 1.59
CA TYR A 3 4.32 1.49 2.30
C TYR A 3 2.96 0.79 2.42
N GLY A 4 3.02 -0.53 2.54
CA GLY A 4 1.83 -1.35 2.67
C GLY A 4 2.07 -2.65 3.41
N PHE A 5 1.00 -3.27 3.79
CA PHE A 5 0.92 -4.55 4.46
C PHE A 5 -0.35 -5.25 4.00
N GLN A 6 -0.50 -6.54 4.32
CA GLN A 6 -1.72 -7.26 3.96
C GLN A 6 -2.95 -6.64 4.63
N GLY A 7 -3.97 -6.41 3.81
CA GLY A 7 -5.20 -5.72 4.20
C GLY A 7 -6.32 -6.66 4.67
N GLU A 8 -7.52 -6.42 4.15
CA GLU A 8 -8.75 -7.07 4.62
C GLU A 8 -8.76 -8.59 4.46
N HIS A 9 -8.10 -9.11 3.42
CA HIS A 9 -8.02 -10.56 3.15
C HIS A 9 -6.75 -11.20 3.70
N ALA A 10 -6.12 -10.60 4.72
CA ALA A 10 -4.94 -11.14 5.36
C ALA A 10 -5.20 -12.51 6.01
N TYR A 11 -4.20 -13.39 5.98
CA TYR A 11 -4.20 -14.62 6.79
C TYR A 11 -4.13 -14.32 8.28
N SER A 12 -3.60 -13.14 8.63
CA SER A 12 -3.42 -12.63 9.99
C SER A 12 -4.24 -11.36 10.22
N PRO A 13 -5.58 -11.44 10.31
CA PRO A 13 -6.47 -10.28 10.38
C PRO A 13 -6.29 -9.44 11.66
N ALA A 14 -5.92 -10.03 12.79
CA ALA A 14 -5.66 -9.27 14.01
C ALA A 14 -4.39 -8.41 13.88
N ILE A 15 -3.32 -8.97 13.30
CA ILE A 15 -2.09 -8.23 12.97
C ILE A 15 -2.39 -7.13 11.94
N SER A 16 -3.13 -7.44 10.87
CA SER A 16 -3.53 -6.47 9.85
C SER A 16 -4.30 -5.28 10.47
N THR A 17 -5.25 -5.55 11.35
CA THR A 17 -6.01 -4.52 12.08
C THR A 17 -5.08 -3.68 12.96
N TRP A 18 -4.15 -4.29 13.67
CA TRP A 18 -3.16 -3.57 14.48
C TRP A 18 -2.28 -2.68 13.61
N LEU A 19 -1.78 -3.19 12.49
CA LEU A 19 -0.96 -2.41 11.54
C LEU A 19 -1.76 -1.21 10.99
N LYS A 20 -3.03 -1.39 10.67
CA LYS A 20 -3.90 -0.32 10.17
C LYS A 20 -4.19 0.74 11.24
N THR A 21 -4.54 0.34 12.46
CA THR A 21 -5.08 1.23 13.49
C THR A 21 -4.03 1.81 14.44
N LYS A 22 -2.95 1.09 14.71
CA LYS A 22 -1.89 1.51 15.64
C LYS A 22 -0.63 1.97 14.92
N PHE A 23 -0.11 1.17 14.01
CA PHE A 23 1.12 1.47 13.31
C PHE A 23 0.94 2.62 12.30
N ARG A 24 0.05 2.45 11.31
CA ARG A 24 -0.12 3.43 10.23
C ARG A 24 -0.50 4.80 10.76
N SER A 25 -1.43 4.89 11.70
CA SER A 25 -1.89 6.15 12.25
C SER A 25 -0.75 6.99 12.88
N GLN A 26 0.22 6.35 13.53
CA GLN A 26 1.34 7.04 14.16
C GLN A 26 2.45 7.35 13.16
N VAL A 27 2.79 6.40 12.29
CA VAL A 27 3.83 6.57 11.26
C VAL A 27 3.45 7.66 10.25
N ASP A 28 2.19 7.74 9.82
CA ASP A 28 1.74 8.78 8.89
C ASP A 28 1.86 10.18 9.50
N VAL A 29 1.53 10.33 10.78
CA VAL A 29 1.71 11.58 11.51
C VAL A 29 3.20 11.95 11.62
N ALA A 30 4.06 11.00 11.98
CA ALA A 30 5.50 11.26 12.09
C ALA A 30 6.13 11.65 10.75
N LEU A 31 5.79 10.94 9.68
CA LEU A 31 6.26 11.26 8.32
C LEU A 31 5.82 12.66 7.91
N THR A 32 4.53 12.97 8.07
CA THR A 32 3.96 14.28 7.70
C THR A 32 4.59 15.42 8.49
N SER A 33 4.78 15.25 9.79
CA SER A 33 5.42 16.25 10.67
C SER A 33 6.90 16.50 10.32
N ASN A 34 7.52 15.57 9.62
CA ASN A 34 8.90 15.69 9.12
C ASN A 34 8.96 16.01 7.61
N ASN A 35 7.89 16.55 7.04
CA ASN A 35 7.79 16.97 5.63
C ASN A 35 7.97 15.81 4.62
N HIS A 36 7.57 14.60 5.01
CA HIS A 36 7.45 13.47 4.11
C HIS A 36 5.98 13.19 3.85
N ILE A 37 5.63 12.86 2.62
CA ILE A 37 4.26 12.48 2.24
C ILE A 37 4.16 10.96 2.33
N PRO A 38 3.41 10.39 3.32
CA PRO A 38 3.12 8.97 3.34
C PRO A 38 2.06 8.61 2.30
N GLY A 39 2.09 7.39 1.82
CA GLY A 39 1.08 6.88 0.90
C GLY A 39 1.03 5.35 0.87
N PRO A 40 -0.01 4.77 0.30
CA PRO A 40 -0.10 3.33 0.08
C PRO A 40 0.88 2.89 -1.01
N LEU A 41 1.06 1.58 -1.16
CA LEU A 41 1.72 1.02 -2.34
C LEU A 41 0.87 1.34 -3.57
N LEU A 42 1.54 1.68 -4.66
CA LEU A 42 0.90 2.14 -5.88
C LEU A 42 1.06 1.10 -6.99
N PHE A 43 -0.08 0.60 -7.47
CA PHE A 43 -0.16 -0.33 -8.62
C PHE A 43 -1.18 0.22 -9.60
N ALA A 44 -0.71 0.98 -10.56
CA ALA A 44 -1.56 1.62 -11.55
C ALA A 44 -2.45 0.60 -12.27
N VAL A 45 -3.71 0.97 -12.50
CA VAL A 45 -4.61 0.20 -13.38
C VAL A 45 -4.14 0.33 -14.82
N ASN A 46 -3.59 1.50 -15.16
CA ASN A 46 -2.98 1.82 -16.44
C ASN A 46 -1.66 2.52 -16.17
N ASP A 47 -0.56 1.94 -16.62
CA ASP A 47 0.79 2.47 -16.40
C ASP A 47 1.02 3.82 -17.09
N ASP A 48 0.24 4.12 -18.14
CA ASP A 48 0.34 5.37 -18.87
C ASP A 48 -0.49 6.51 -18.25
N ASP A 49 -1.52 6.20 -17.45
CA ASP A 49 -2.36 7.23 -16.85
C ASP A 49 -2.89 6.78 -15.46
N PHE A 50 -2.30 7.33 -14.40
CA PHE A 50 -2.70 7.03 -13.02
C PHE A 50 -4.13 7.45 -12.67
N LYS A 51 -4.77 8.31 -13.50
CA LYS A 51 -6.17 8.72 -13.33
C LYS A 51 -7.15 7.54 -13.49
N ASP A 52 -6.73 6.48 -14.18
CA ASP A 52 -7.52 5.26 -14.33
C ASP A 52 -7.59 4.45 -13.01
N GLY A 53 -6.74 4.78 -12.03
CA GLY A 53 -6.84 4.31 -10.66
C GLY A 53 -5.70 3.43 -10.18
N ASN A 54 -5.84 2.99 -8.94
CA ASN A 54 -4.91 2.11 -8.23
C ASN A 54 -5.56 0.77 -7.92
N ASN A 55 -4.80 -0.31 -8.09
CA ASN A 55 -5.18 -1.65 -7.65
C ASN A 55 -4.58 -1.92 -6.27
N GLU A 56 -5.40 -2.25 -5.29
CA GLU A 56 -4.93 -2.64 -3.96
C GLU A 56 -4.80 -4.17 -3.89
N TYR A 57 -3.55 -4.65 -3.93
CA TYR A 57 -3.23 -6.07 -3.99
C TYR A 57 -3.24 -6.74 -2.61
N THR A 58 -3.70 -7.99 -2.59
CA THR A 58 -3.34 -8.95 -1.55
C THR A 58 -2.21 -9.83 -2.09
N PHE A 59 -1.09 -9.87 -1.40
CA PHE A 59 0.11 -10.54 -1.88
C PHE A 59 0.18 -11.99 -1.43
N SER A 60 0.51 -12.87 -2.35
CA SER A 60 0.74 -14.29 -2.03
C SER A 60 2.00 -14.47 -1.18
N PRO A 61 2.16 -15.62 -0.48
CA PRO A 61 3.37 -15.93 0.30
C PRO A 61 4.69 -15.99 -0.52
N ARG A 62 4.62 -15.81 -1.82
CA ARG A 62 5.79 -15.64 -2.68
C ARG A 62 6.53 -14.32 -2.39
N TYR A 63 5.83 -13.31 -1.91
CA TYR A 63 6.37 -12.00 -1.55
C TYR A 63 6.63 -11.92 -0.06
N SER A 64 7.68 -11.20 0.36
CA SER A 64 8.15 -11.16 1.75
C SER A 64 7.06 -10.80 2.77
N HIS A 65 6.25 -9.78 2.49
CA HIS A 65 5.18 -9.36 3.39
C HIS A 65 3.96 -10.29 3.33
N GLY A 66 3.68 -10.95 2.18
CA GLY A 66 2.70 -12.02 2.09
C GLY A 66 3.14 -13.28 2.82
N TYR A 67 4.44 -13.61 2.77
CA TYR A 67 5.00 -14.70 3.58
C TYR A 67 4.91 -14.41 5.08
N GLY A 68 5.27 -13.18 5.47
CA GLY A 68 5.15 -12.76 6.88
C GLY A 68 3.71 -12.88 7.38
N ASP A 69 2.72 -12.42 6.61
CA ASP A 69 1.32 -12.57 6.93
C ASP A 69 0.91 -14.04 7.11
N ALA A 70 1.28 -14.92 6.17
CA ALA A 70 1.00 -16.35 6.26
C ALA A 70 1.70 -17.06 7.46
N ARG A 71 2.75 -16.44 7.99
CA ARG A 71 3.48 -16.92 9.18
C ARG A 71 3.06 -16.23 10.48
N HIS A 72 2.03 -15.39 10.43
CA HIS A 72 1.57 -14.58 11.56
C HIS A 72 2.68 -13.67 12.12
N LEU A 73 3.45 -13.08 11.21
CA LEU A 73 4.48 -12.09 11.51
C LEU A 73 4.06 -10.72 10.96
N PRO A 74 4.11 -9.64 11.75
CA PRO A 74 3.85 -8.30 11.25
C PRO A 74 4.91 -7.95 10.20
N SER A 75 4.47 -7.72 8.98
CA SER A 75 5.37 -7.47 7.85
C SER A 75 4.87 -6.30 7.02
N ILE A 76 5.79 -5.41 6.66
CA ILE A 76 5.51 -4.17 5.95
C ILE A 76 6.47 -4.06 4.77
N LEU A 77 5.94 -3.82 3.57
CA LEU A 77 6.73 -3.43 2.41
C LEU A 77 6.85 -1.91 2.40
N VAL A 78 8.07 -1.41 2.27
CA VAL A 78 8.37 0.02 2.20
C VAL A 78 9.04 0.33 0.88
N GLU A 79 8.54 1.33 0.18
CA GLU A 79 9.09 1.79 -1.07
C GLU A 79 9.41 3.29 -1.02
N ASN A 80 10.57 3.64 -1.55
CA ASN A 80 11.01 5.01 -1.61
C ASN A 80 11.51 5.32 -3.03
N HIS A 81 10.76 6.14 -3.74
CA HIS A 81 10.95 6.39 -5.16
C HIS A 81 12.37 6.86 -5.49
N SER A 82 13.02 6.18 -6.43
CA SER A 82 14.44 6.38 -6.79
C SER A 82 14.76 7.79 -7.34
N LEU A 83 13.80 8.47 -7.94
CA LEU A 83 13.98 9.83 -8.49
C LEU A 83 14.01 10.92 -7.40
N LYS A 84 13.64 10.62 -6.15
CA LYS A 84 13.83 11.57 -5.06
C LYS A 84 15.30 11.75 -4.72
N PRO A 85 15.75 12.96 -4.30
CA PRO A 85 17.11 13.17 -3.84
C PRO A 85 17.51 12.18 -2.75
N PHE A 86 18.76 11.72 -2.78
CA PHE A 86 19.29 10.73 -1.83
C PHE A 86 19.01 11.10 -0.38
N ARG A 87 19.30 12.34 0.02
CA ARG A 87 19.05 12.82 1.39
C ARG A 87 17.59 12.66 1.80
N GLN A 88 16.66 13.02 0.91
CA GLN A 88 15.22 12.91 1.20
C GLN A 88 14.80 11.45 1.40
N ARG A 89 15.37 10.52 0.60
CA ARG A 89 15.10 9.10 0.74
C ARG A 89 15.61 8.54 2.07
N VAL A 90 16.84 8.88 2.43
CA VAL A 90 17.45 8.45 3.69
C VAL A 90 16.67 8.99 4.90
N LEU A 91 16.37 10.29 4.92
CA LEU A 91 15.65 10.90 6.04
C LEU A 91 14.22 10.35 6.18
N GLY A 92 13.50 10.14 5.09
CA GLY A 92 12.17 9.54 5.15
C GLY A 92 12.19 8.11 5.69
N THR A 93 13.16 7.31 5.26
CA THR A 93 13.35 5.95 5.77
C THR A 93 13.75 5.97 7.26
N TYR A 94 14.62 6.89 7.65
CA TYR A 94 14.99 7.07 9.06
C TYR A 94 13.78 7.40 9.94
N VAL A 95 12.96 8.37 9.54
CA VAL A 95 11.74 8.73 10.29
C VAL A 95 10.80 7.53 10.42
N LEU A 96 10.59 6.80 9.33
CA LEU A 96 9.74 5.60 9.34
C LEU A 96 10.26 4.54 10.32
N LEU A 97 11.57 4.23 10.27
CA LEU A 97 12.17 3.23 11.16
C LEU A 97 12.18 3.68 12.62
N PHE A 98 12.53 4.94 12.88
CA PHE A 98 12.51 5.50 14.23
C PHE A 98 11.11 5.42 14.84
N GLU A 99 10.09 5.86 14.08
CA GLU A 99 8.71 5.81 14.55
C GLU A 99 8.22 4.37 14.71
N THR A 100 8.63 3.45 13.84
CA THR A 100 8.36 2.02 14.00
C THR A 100 8.84 1.50 15.35
N LEU A 101 10.09 1.80 15.72
CA LEU A 101 10.64 1.39 17.01
C LEU A 101 9.89 2.04 18.18
N ARG A 102 9.52 3.32 18.04
CA ARG A 102 8.73 4.02 19.05
C ARG A 102 7.34 3.37 19.24
N VAL A 103 6.65 3.07 18.15
CA VAL A 103 5.34 2.39 18.20
C VAL A 103 5.48 1.01 18.84
N LEU A 104 6.51 0.24 18.48
CA LEU A 104 6.76 -1.06 19.09
C LEU A 104 7.05 -0.97 20.59
N SER A 105 7.77 0.07 21.04
CA SER A 105 8.02 0.32 22.46
C SER A 105 6.72 0.60 23.24
N LEU A 106 5.78 1.31 22.66
CA LEU A 106 4.53 1.72 23.32
C LEU A 106 3.40 0.69 23.18
N GLU A 107 3.31 0.05 22.03
CA GLU A 107 2.18 -0.78 21.62
C GLU A 107 2.58 -2.26 21.42
N GLY A 108 3.81 -2.64 21.77
CA GLY A 108 4.32 -4.02 21.54
C GLY A 108 3.52 -5.09 22.26
N SER A 109 2.97 -4.79 23.44
CA SER A 109 2.09 -5.72 24.17
C SER A 109 0.80 -6.00 23.40
N SER A 110 0.18 -4.98 22.82
CA SER A 110 -1.02 -5.13 21.99
C SER A 110 -0.73 -5.87 20.67
N LEU A 111 0.46 -5.66 20.10
CA LEU A 111 0.91 -6.43 18.94
C LEU A 111 1.10 -7.92 19.28
N ASN A 112 1.74 -8.23 20.39
CA ASN A 112 1.91 -9.62 20.83
C ASN A 112 0.55 -10.31 21.05
N THR A 113 -0.43 -9.57 21.55
CA THR A 113 -1.82 -10.06 21.67
C THR A 113 -2.42 -10.38 20.29
N ALA A 114 -2.26 -9.49 19.32
CA ALA A 114 -2.73 -9.71 17.95
C ALA A 114 -2.06 -10.93 17.30
N ILE A 115 -0.75 -11.09 17.46
CA ILE A 115 0.02 -12.23 16.97
C ILE A 115 -0.52 -13.54 17.59
N ALA A 116 -0.71 -13.57 18.92
CA ALA A 116 -1.22 -14.73 19.61
C ALA A 116 -2.64 -15.11 19.19
N LEU A 117 -3.50 -14.11 18.87
CA LEU A 117 -4.82 -14.34 18.32
C LEU A 117 -4.75 -15.00 16.94
N ASP A 118 -3.94 -14.49 16.06
CA ASP A 118 -3.80 -15.02 14.70
C ASP A 118 -3.15 -16.42 14.70
N GLN A 119 -2.17 -16.69 15.54
CA GLN A 119 -1.53 -18.01 15.68
C GLN A 119 -2.49 -19.10 16.18
N LYS A 120 -3.51 -18.72 16.92
CA LYS A 120 -4.54 -19.66 17.42
C LYS A 120 -5.66 -19.93 16.40
N ARG A 121 -5.75 -19.14 15.34
CA ARG A 121 -6.79 -19.32 14.31
C ARG A 121 -6.62 -20.65 13.61
N LYS A 122 -7.75 -21.31 13.39
CA LYS A 122 -7.87 -22.54 12.59
C LYS A 122 -9.03 -22.35 11.60
N PRO A 123 -8.83 -21.57 10.55
CA PRO A 123 -9.88 -21.33 9.57
C PRO A 123 -10.19 -22.63 8.80
N GLU A 124 -11.45 -22.93 8.59
CA GLU A 124 -11.90 -24.09 7.81
C GLU A 124 -11.51 -23.97 6.33
N THR A 125 -11.41 -22.74 5.83
CA THR A 125 -11.03 -22.44 4.44
C THR A 125 -10.01 -21.32 4.40
N LEU A 126 -9.08 -21.41 3.44
CA LEU A 126 -8.09 -20.38 3.17
C LEU A 126 -8.28 -19.85 1.75
N PRO A 127 -8.23 -18.53 1.55
CA PRO A 127 -8.21 -17.95 0.22
C PRO A 127 -6.88 -18.28 -0.47
N LEU A 128 -6.94 -18.70 -1.70
CA LEU A 128 -5.75 -19.01 -2.51
C LEU A 128 -5.56 -18.02 -3.66
N THR A 129 -6.64 -17.43 -4.15
CA THR A 129 -6.63 -16.50 -5.27
C THR A 129 -7.60 -15.35 -5.03
N TRP A 130 -7.28 -14.21 -5.63
CA TRP A 130 -8.08 -12.99 -5.57
C TRP A 130 -8.23 -12.41 -6.96
N ASP A 131 -9.34 -11.76 -7.24
CA ASP A 131 -9.63 -11.07 -8.47
C ASP A 131 -9.86 -9.57 -8.21
N PHE A 132 -9.63 -8.74 -9.22
CA PHE A 132 -10.00 -7.34 -9.19
C PHE A 132 -11.41 -7.15 -9.72
N PRO A 133 -12.23 -6.36 -9.02
CA PRO A 133 -13.53 -5.97 -9.56
C PRO A 133 -13.33 -5.10 -10.81
N LYS A 134 -14.29 -5.17 -11.74
CA LYS A 134 -14.30 -4.30 -12.92
C LYS A 134 -14.51 -2.83 -12.58
N THR A 135 -15.24 -2.57 -11.49
CA THR A 135 -15.55 -1.23 -10.98
C THR A 135 -14.74 -0.94 -9.72
N ALA A 136 -14.39 0.33 -9.52
CA ALA A 136 -13.74 0.77 -8.29
C ALA A 136 -14.69 0.60 -7.10
N SER A 137 -14.13 0.21 -5.96
CA SER A 137 -14.85 0.08 -4.69
C SER A 137 -14.75 1.36 -3.85
N ASP A 138 -13.70 2.14 -4.06
CA ASP A 138 -13.40 3.35 -3.30
C ASP A 138 -12.64 4.38 -4.17
N SER A 139 -12.25 5.49 -3.56
CA SER A 139 -11.36 6.49 -4.15
C SER A 139 -10.33 6.96 -3.14
N MET A 140 -9.15 7.31 -3.61
CA MET A 140 -8.08 7.84 -2.77
C MET A 140 -7.58 9.18 -3.28
N LYS A 141 -7.15 10.04 -2.35
CA LYS A 141 -6.43 11.25 -2.69
C LYS A 141 -4.99 10.89 -3.08
N PHE A 142 -4.59 11.32 -4.26
CA PHE A 142 -3.26 11.07 -4.81
C PHE A 142 -2.53 12.39 -5.08
N ALA A 143 -1.31 12.51 -4.57
CA ALA A 143 -0.42 13.62 -4.87
C ALA A 143 0.35 13.29 -6.16
N GLY A 144 -0.23 13.62 -7.28
CA GLY A 144 0.30 13.34 -8.61
C GLY A 144 0.95 14.55 -9.27
N ILE A 145 1.20 14.38 -10.56
CA ILE A 145 1.68 15.44 -11.46
C ILE A 145 0.64 15.59 -12.57
N ALA A 146 0.33 16.83 -12.91
CA ALA A 146 -0.62 17.11 -13.96
C ALA A 146 -0.12 16.56 -15.32
N SER A 147 -1.01 15.90 -16.02
CA SER A 147 -0.74 15.25 -17.30
C SER A 147 -1.85 15.53 -18.29
N LYS A 148 -1.55 15.43 -19.58
CA LYS A 148 -2.51 15.50 -20.69
C LYS A 148 -2.17 14.46 -21.74
N LYS A 149 -3.19 13.91 -22.40
CA LYS A 149 -3.00 13.09 -23.60
C LYS A 149 -2.74 14.00 -24.78
N VAL A 150 -1.68 13.74 -25.52
CA VAL A 150 -1.27 14.47 -26.71
C VAL A 150 -0.97 13.47 -27.82
N LYS A 151 -1.15 13.92 -29.06
CA LYS A 151 -0.82 13.11 -30.22
C LYS A 151 0.55 13.49 -30.76
N SER A 152 1.38 12.49 -30.98
CA SER A 152 2.71 12.71 -31.58
C SER A 152 2.56 13.22 -33.03
N GLU A 153 3.20 14.32 -33.33
CA GLU A 153 3.25 14.86 -34.70
C GLU A 153 4.03 13.97 -35.67
N VAL A 154 4.92 13.14 -35.14
CA VAL A 154 5.80 12.25 -35.93
C VAL A 154 5.12 10.90 -36.20
N THR A 155 4.59 10.26 -35.15
CA THR A 155 4.08 8.90 -35.24
C THR A 155 2.55 8.83 -35.32
N GLY A 156 1.85 9.90 -34.96
CA GLY A 156 0.40 9.93 -34.83
C GLY A 156 -0.16 9.14 -33.64
N VAL A 157 0.70 8.55 -32.78
CA VAL A 157 0.30 7.79 -31.60
C VAL A 157 0.02 8.74 -30.43
N GLU A 158 -0.99 8.45 -29.62
CA GLU A 158 -1.25 9.16 -28.37
C GLU A 158 -0.25 8.75 -27.30
N TYR A 159 0.20 9.73 -26.54
CA TYR A 159 1.04 9.54 -25.35
C TYR A 159 0.67 10.51 -24.25
N VAL A 160 1.12 10.24 -23.02
CA VAL A 160 0.89 11.11 -21.86
C VAL A 160 2.08 12.06 -21.72
N GLU A 161 1.80 13.37 -21.79
CA GLU A 161 2.76 14.43 -21.53
C GLU A 161 2.58 14.93 -20.09
N TRP A 162 3.66 14.90 -19.30
CA TRP A 162 3.69 15.33 -17.91
C TRP A 162 4.13 16.79 -17.82
N SER A 163 3.33 17.63 -17.15
CA SER A 163 3.59 19.07 -17.07
C SER A 163 4.67 19.48 -16.05
N GLY A 164 5.08 18.56 -15.18
CA GLY A 164 5.95 18.85 -14.03
C GLY A 164 5.26 19.60 -12.88
N LYS A 165 3.98 19.95 -13.00
CA LYS A 165 3.21 20.66 -11.96
C LYS A 165 2.52 19.64 -11.03
N ALA A 166 2.70 19.85 -9.70
CA ALA A 166 1.98 19.03 -8.72
C ALA A 166 0.47 19.23 -8.86
N GLU A 167 -0.28 18.14 -8.84
CA GLU A 167 -1.73 18.13 -8.90
C GLU A 167 -2.28 17.11 -7.89
N ASN A 168 -3.17 17.57 -7.00
CA ASN A 168 -3.91 16.64 -6.15
C ASN A 168 -5.09 16.08 -6.96
N GLN A 169 -5.15 14.77 -7.04
CA GLN A 169 -6.17 14.03 -7.78
C GLN A 169 -6.94 13.12 -6.83
N HIS A 170 -8.19 12.82 -7.16
CA HIS A 170 -8.92 11.71 -6.59
C HIS A 170 -8.95 10.60 -7.63
N ILE A 171 -8.32 9.49 -7.31
CA ILE A 171 -8.22 8.34 -8.21
C ILE A 171 -9.07 7.18 -7.69
N PRO A 172 -9.69 6.40 -8.60
CA PRO A 172 -10.45 5.20 -8.22
C PRO A 172 -9.52 4.16 -7.58
N VAL A 173 -10.04 3.42 -6.60
CA VAL A 173 -9.33 2.29 -5.99
C VAL A 173 -10.14 1.02 -6.21
N ARG A 174 -9.47 -0.04 -6.64
CA ARG A 174 -10.01 -1.37 -6.79
C ARG A 174 -9.37 -2.28 -5.76
N GLU A 175 -10.13 -2.62 -4.74
CA GLU A 175 -9.72 -3.63 -3.76
C GLU A 175 -10.00 -5.02 -4.33
N VAL A 176 -9.08 -5.95 -4.07
CA VAL A 176 -9.28 -7.35 -4.46
C VAL A 176 -10.46 -7.97 -3.72
N HIS A 177 -11.12 -8.92 -4.34
CA HIS A 177 -12.10 -9.78 -3.71
C HIS A 177 -11.72 -11.25 -3.89
N LEU A 178 -12.23 -12.11 -3.01
CA LEU A 178 -11.97 -13.54 -3.08
C LEU A 178 -12.55 -14.13 -4.36
N HIS A 179 -11.73 -14.89 -5.07
CA HIS A 179 -12.21 -15.69 -6.19
C HIS A 179 -13.10 -16.81 -5.65
N LYS A 180 -14.40 -16.72 -5.89
CA LYS A 180 -15.32 -17.83 -5.61
C LYS A 180 -15.14 -18.85 -6.72
N LYS A 181 -14.47 -19.96 -6.44
CA LYS A 181 -14.56 -21.11 -7.34
C LYS A 181 -16.02 -21.55 -7.35
N GLU A 182 -16.67 -21.47 -8.50
CA GLU A 182 -17.87 -22.27 -8.76
C GLU A 182 -17.45 -23.73 -8.62
N LYS A 183 -18.25 -24.48 -7.83
CA LYS A 183 -18.04 -25.92 -7.64
C LYS A 183 -18.37 -26.68 -8.90
#